data_53eee454f44d7ac37ca3efa2d34df82d
#
_entry.id   53eee454f44d7ac37ca3efa2d34df82d
#
_cell.length_a   1.000
_cell.length_b   1.000
_cell.length_c   1.000
_cell.angle_alpha   90.00
_cell.angle_beta   90.00
_cell.angle_gamma   90.00
#
_symmetry.space_group_name_H-M   'P 1'
#
loop_
_entity.id
_entity.type
_entity.pdbx_description
1 polymer ?
#
loop_
_entity_poly.entity_id
_entity_poly.type
_entity_poly.pdbx_seq_one_letter_code
_entity_poly.pdbx_strand_id
1 'polypeptide(L)'
;KLSSYLTADEIGLDIETTGLDPYKDQIRLLQLSSRDAPNLLIDAYAINNWIDLLKPLFKSSAIKIIHNAKFELKFFYHLGIDIKGVIFDTMLASQLLAAGYQLKHKLSDLVERYLSIEMDKSEQKSDWNQLELRSSQLAYASNDVEYLIPLYDKLRLELRHNKMRKVAKLEFDTVHAVAQMELAGFGLDRQRLDQYLNQLAAKHQKLETEIINKLGPINVNSPKQLKEALFKVGIILDGTNREVLNQHAELPVVFNILE
;
A
#
# COMPACT_ATOMS: atom_id res chain seq x y z
N LYS A 1 28.47 14.33 9.35
CA LYS A 1 27.90 13.16 8.65
C LYS A 1 26.87 13.59 7.56
N LEU A 2 25.96 14.55 7.85
CA LEU A 2 24.96 15.00 6.86
C LEU A 2 25.60 15.70 5.65
N SER A 3 26.74 16.38 5.82
CA SER A 3 27.42 17.13 4.74
C SER A 3 27.73 16.25 3.52
N SER A 4 28.12 15.01 3.70
CA SER A 4 28.42 14.08 2.61
C SER A 4 27.18 13.75 1.75
N TYR A 5 26.00 13.75 2.37
CA TYR A 5 24.73 13.52 1.65
C TYR A 5 24.26 14.75 0.86
N LEU A 6 24.65 15.97 1.29
CA LEU A 6 24.27 17.19 0.58
C LEU A 6 25.00 17.37 -0.75
N THR A 7 26.12 16.68 -0.94
CA THR A 7 26.93 16.71 -2.17
C THR A 7 26.81 15.41 -3.00
N ALA A 8 26.03 14.43 -2.52
CA ALA A 8 25.85 13.18 -3.21
C ALA A 8 24.93 13.36 -4.44
N ASP A 9 25.26 12.70 -5.54
CA ASP A 9 24.43 12.65 -6.75
C ASP A 9 23.25 11.69 -6.61
N GLU A 10 23.38 10.69 -5.75
CA GLU A 10 22.41 9.62 -5.54
C GLU A 10 22.27 9.33 -4.04
N ILE A 11 21.03 9.25 -3.59
CA ILE A 11 20.69 9.04 -2.17
C ILE A 11 19.60 7.98 -2.09
N GLY A 12 19.88 6.87 -1.40
CA GLY A 12 18.86 5.94 -0.95
C GLY A 12 18.11 6.55 0.23
N LEU A 13 16.79 6.47 0.22
CA LEU A 13 15.93 7.04 1.26
C LEU A 13 14.79 6.08 1.56
N ASP A 14 14.51 5.90 2.85
CA ASP A 14 13.41 5.12 3.39
C ASP A 14 12.91 5.73 4.69
N ILE A 15 11.70 5.37 5.14
CA ILE A 15 11.14 5.80 6.42
C ILE A 15 10.48 4.66 7.18
N GLU A 16 10.61 4.67 8.51
CA GLU A 16 9.75 3.90 9.40
C GLU A 16 8.73 4.83 10.05
N THR A 17 7.49 4.35 10.11
CA THR A 17 6.35 5.12 10.59
C THR A 17 5.59 4.39 11.68
N THR A 18 4.83 5.10 12.50
CA THR A 18 4.01 4.51 13.57
C THR A 18 2.79 3.76 13.03
N GLY A 19 2.49 3.91 11.74
CA GLY A 19 1.40 3.24 11.02
C GLY A 19 1.37 3.65 9.56
N LEU A 20 0.27 3.42 8.85
CA LEU A 20 0.20 3.56 7.40
C LEU A 20 -0.56 4.81 6.92
N ASP A 21 -1.21 5.53 7.82
CA ASP A 21 -2.08 6.66 7.51
C ASP A 21 -1.39 7.98 7.86
N PRO A 22 -0.88 8.76 6.90
CA PRO A 22 -0.14 10.00 7.19
C PRO A 22 -0.94 11.05 7.95
N TYR A 23 -2.29 10.92 8.01
CA TYR A 23 -3.15 11.82 8.81
C TYR A 23 -3.23 11.45 10.28
N LYS A 24 -2.83 10.23 10.66
CA LYS A 24 -2.90 9.70 12.03
C LYS A 24 -1.54 9.29 12.57
N ASP A 25 -0.65 8.92 11.67
CA ASP A 25 0.64 8.34 11.99
C ASP A 25 1.79 9.30 11.71
N GLN A 26 2.94 9.04 12.29
CA GLN A 26 4.11 9.92 12.21
C GLN A 26 5.32 9.16 11.66
N ILE A 27 6.23 9.91 11.03
CA ILE A 27 7.55 9.39 10.72
C ILE A 27 8.31 9.23 12.04
N ARG A 28 8.77 8.01 12.30
CA ARG A 28 9.56 7.66 13.49
C ARG A 28 11.05 7.69 13.21
N LEU A 29 11.45 7.14 12.10
CA LEU A 29 12.84 7.06 11.68
C LEU A 29 12.94 7.38 10.20
N LEU A 30 13.98 8.10 9.80
CA LEU A 30 14.33 8.33 8.41
C LEU A 30 15.73 7.79 8.16
N GLN A 31 15.86 7.00 7.10
CA GLN A 31 17.10 6.34 6.74
C GLN A 31 17.65 6.91 5.44
N LEU A 32 18.97 7.11 5.41
CA LEU A 32 19.68 7.57 4.23
C LEU A 32 20.87 6.66 3.94
N SER A 33 21.10 6.36 2.67
CA SER A 33 22.34 5.77 2.18
C SER A 33 22.92 6.60 1.04
N SER A 34 24.23 6.55 0.88
CA SER A 34 24.95 7.13 -0.25
C SER A 34 26.18 6.28 -0.56
N ARG A 35 26.81 6.50 -1.75
CA ARG A 35 27.98 5.71 -2.14
C ARG A 35 29.20 5.92 -1.23
N ASP A 36 29.36 7.16 -0.75
CA ASP A 36 30.58 7.64 -0.12
C ASP A 36 30.44 7.90 1.36
N ALA A 37 29.30 7.54 1.97
CA ALA A 37 29.07 7.71 3.40
C ALA A 37 28.36 6.49 4.00
N PRO A 38 28.64 6.17 5.29
CA PRO A 38 27.91 5.12 5.99
C PRO A 38 26.44 5.47 6.13
N ASN A 39 25.55 4.48 6.20
CA ASN A 39 24.13 4.70 6.40
C ASN A 39 23.86 5.63 7.58
N LEU A 40 22.91 6.54 7.41
CA LEU A 40 22.51 7.52 8.42
C LEU A 40 21.07 7.29 8.83
N LEU A 41 20.85 7.03 10.10
CA LEU A 41 19.54 6.90 10.72
C LEU A 41 19.22 8.18 11.48
N ILE A 42 18.06 8.78 11.24
CA ILE A 42 17.62 10.02 11.84
C ILE A 42 16.33 9.73 12.60
N ASP A 43 16.44 9.79 13.93
CA ASP A 43 15.32 9.60 14.84
C ASP A 43 14.50 10.89 14.92
N ALA A 44 13.31 10.87 14.34
CA ALA A 44 12.43 12.03 14.31
C ALA A 44 11.88 12.42 15.70
N TYR A 45 11.87 11.50 16.66
CA TYR A 45 11.46 11.79 18.03
C TYR A 45 12.59 12.43 18.85
N ALA A 46 13.85 12.10 18.54
CA ALA A 46 15.00 12.65 19.22
C ALA A 46 15.44 14.03 18.67
N ILE A 47 15.12 14.32 17.41
CA ILE A 47 15.58 15.54 16.70
C ILE A 47 14.36 16.38 16.30
N ASN A 48 13.94 17.29 17.14
CA ASN A 48 12.73 18.10 16.93
C ASN A 48 12.72 18.91 15.61
N ASN A 49 13.89 19.31 15.10
CA ASN A 49 14.04 20.12 13.89
C ASN A 49 14.57 19.32 12.69
N TRP A 50 14.36 18.00 12.66
CA TRP A 50 14.89 17.12 11.62
C TRP A 50 14.45 17.54 10.20
N ILE A 51 13.25 18.10 10.04
CA ILE A 51 12.74 18.61 8.75
C ILE A 51 13.61 19.74 8.23
N ASP A 52 13.91 20.72 9.09
CA ASP A 52 14.75 21.86 8.68
C ASP A 52 16.19 21.44 8.40
N LEU A 53 16.73 20.49 9.18
CA LEU A 53 18.06 19.93 8.95
C LEU A 53 18.15 19.21 7.60
N LEU A 54 17.10 18.52 7.17
CA LEU A 54 17.07 17.75 5.93
C LEU A 54 16.53 18.56 4.74
N LYS A 55 16.00 19.74 4.95
CA LYS A 55 15.44 20.59 3.89
C LYS A 55 16.40 20.81 2.70
N PRO A 56 17.71 21.04 2.90
CA PRO A 56 18.66 21.14 1.78
C PRO A 56 18.75 19.83 0.97
N LEU A 57 18.70 18.67 1.63
CA LEU A 57 18.72 17.35 1.00
C LEU A 57 17.43 17.13 0.19
N PHE A 58 16.26 17.41 0.78
CA PHE A 58 14.98 17.27 0.08
C PHE A 58 14.90 18.15 -1.16
N LYS A 59 15.51 19.35 -1.12
CA LYS A 59 15.56 20.30 -2.23
C LYS A 59 16.71 20.08 -3.21
N SER A 60 17.64 19.17 -2.92
CA SER A 60 18.77 18.88 -3.81
C SER A 60 18.32 18.28 -5.13
N SER A 61 19.14 18.42 -6.17
CA SER A 61 18.96 17.76 -7.47
C SER A 61 19.36 16.27 -7.48
N ALA A 62 19.88 15.75 -6.37
CA ALA A 62 20.25 14.35 -6.24
C ALA A 62 19.08 13.41 -6.63
N ILE A 63 19.39 12.29 -7.21
CA ILE A 63 18.42 11.21 -7.46
C ILE A 63 18.07 10.59 -6.10
N LYS A 64 16.79 10.62 -5.73
CA LYS A 64 16.29 9.91 -4.55
C LYS A 64 15.84 8.53 -4.97
N ILE A 65 16.54 7.53 -4.47
CA ILE A 65 16.26 6.11 -4.72
C ILE A 65 15.42 5.60 -3.58
N ILE A 66 14.20 5.20 -3.86
CA ILE A 66 13.20 4.83 -2.88
C ILE A 66 12.53 3.52 -3.33
N HIS A 67 12.06 2.71 -2.39
CA HIS A 67 11.26 1.53 -2.71
C HIS A 67 9.80 1.77 -2.38
N ASN A 68 8.90 1.84 -3.37
CA ASN A 68 7.50 2.23 -3.21
C ASN A 68 7.33 3.70 -2.79
N ALA A 69 8.01 4.59 -3.49
CA ALA A 69 8.15 6.02 -3.18
C ALA A 69 6.82 6.75 -2.91
N LYS A 70 5.70 6.23 -3.39
CA LYS A 70 4.38 6.78 -3.10
C LYS A 70 4.08 6.81 -1.60
N PHE A 71 4.56 5.83 -0.83
CA PHE A 71 4.36 5.77 0.61
C PHE A 71 5.09 6.92 1.31
N GLU A 72 6.40 7.07 1.08
CA GLU A 72 7.23 8.13 1.65
C GLU A 72 6.71 9.51 1.25
N LEU A 73 6.38 9.69 -0.02
CA LEU A 73 5.87 10.96 -0.55
C LEU A 73 4.58 11.40 0.13
N LYS A 74 3.67 10.49 0.48
CA LYS A 74 2.45 10.86 1.20
C LYS A 74 2.76 11.44 2.58
N PHE A 75 3.67 10.84 3.34
CA PHE A 75 4.09 11.37 4.63
C PHE A 75 4.81 12.72 4.48
N PHE A 76 5.73 12.83 3.51
CA PHE A 76 6.44 14.09 3.26
C PHE A 76 5.48 15.20 2.86
N TYR A 77 4.58 14.97 1.94
CA TYR A 77 3.60 15.99 1.50
C TYR A 77 2.63 16.38 2.61
N HIS A 78 2.20 15.44 3.44
CA HIS A 78 1.37 15.73 4.61
C HIS A 78 2.09 16.68 5.59
N LEU A 79 3.41 16.50 5.76
CA LEU A 79 4.25 17.37 6.58
C LEU A 79 4.69 18.68 5.87
N GLY A 80 4.21 18.94 4.66
CA GLY A 80 4.60 20.12 3.87
C GLY A 80 6.01 20.06 3.31
N ILE A 81 6.62 18.87 3.26
CA ILE A 81 7.96 18.65 2.73
C ILE A 81 7.85 18.44 1.21
N ASP A 82 8.47 19.35 0.45
CA ASP A 82 8.54 19.28 -1.01
C ASP A 82 9.86 18.62 -1.43
N ILE A 83 9.77 17.44 -2.02
CA ILE A 83 10.91 16.66 -2.51
C ILE A 83 11.22 17.10 -3.96
N LYS A 84 12.42 17.59 -4.19
CA LYS A 84 12.93 17.95 -5.52
C LYS A 84 13.91 16.90 -6.05
N GLY A 85 14.24 17.03 -7.33
CA GLY A 85 15.11 16.09 -8.04
C GLY A 85 14.33 14.92 -8.61
N VAL A 86 15.07 13.97 -9.15
CA VAL A 86 14.51 12.76 -9.74
C VAL A 86 14.23 11.74 -8.64
N ILE A 87 13.05 11.16 -8.63
CA ILE A 87 12.75 9.95 -7.86
C ILE A 87 12.99 8.74 -8.76
N PHE A 88 13.72 7.77 -8.27
CA PHE A 88 13.83 6.45 -8.85
C PHE A 88 13.18 5.44 -7.90
N ASP A 89 12.00 4.96 -8.28
CA ASP A 89 11.28 3.96 -7.49
C ASP A 89 11.69 2.56 -7.93
N THR A 90 12.37 1.83 -7.05
CA THR A 90 12.87 0.48 -7.33
C THR A 90 11.73 -0.54 -7.49
N MET A 91 10.59 -0.34 -6.81
CA MET A 91 9.42 -1.22 -6.98
C MET A 91 8.79 -1.01 -8.37
N LEU A 92 8.54 0.23 -8.78
CA LEU A 92 8.00 0.55 -10.11
C LEU A 92 8.95 0.10 -11.23
N ALA A 93 10.27 0.30 -11.06
CA ALA A 93 11.27 -0.19 -12.01
C ALA A 93 11.18 -1.71 -12.19
N SER A 94 11.07 -2.46 -11.09
CA SER A 94 10.92 -3.91 -11.12
C SER A 94 9.59 -4.34 -11.74
N GLN A 95 8.49 -3.65 -11.46
CA GLN A 95 7.17 -3.92 -12.05
C GLN A 95 7.18 -3.72 -13.57
N LEU A 96 7.80 -2.67 -14.05
CA LEU A 96 7.97 -2.42 -15.49
C LEU A 96 8.76 -3.55 -16.18
N LEU A 97 9.89 -3.94 -15.58
CA LEU A 97 10.73 -5.02 -16.11
C LEU A 97 10.03 -6.38 -16.10
N ALA A 98 9.10 -6.57 -15.18
CA ALA A 98 8.31 -7.79 -15.02
C ALA A 98 6.96 -7.74 -15.75
N ALA A 99 6.70 -6.76 -16.61
CA ALA A 99 5.43 -6.60 -17.29
C ALA A 99 5.01 -7.90 -18.02
N GLY A 100 3.85 -8.44 -17.64
CA GLY A 100 3.35 -9.72 -18.15
C GLY A 100 3.74 -10.96 -17.32
N TYR A 101 4.59 -10.81 -16.30
CA TYR A 101 4.97 -11.90 -15.38
C TYR A 101 4.44 -11.65 -13.98
N GLN A 102 3.97 -12.71 -13.31
CA GLN A 102 3.52 -12.64 -11.92
C GLN A 102 4.73 -12.78 -10.97
N LEU A 103 5.44 -11.70 -10.75
CA LEU A 103 6.57 -11.64 -9.83
C LEU A 103 6.21 -10.86 -8.56
N LYS A 104 6.91 -11.15 -7.47
CA LYS A 104 6.83 -10.37 -6.24
C LYS A 104 7.78 -9.17 -6.35
N HIS A 105 7.39 -8.02 -5.76
CA HIS A 105 8.10 -6.76 -5.89
C HIS A 105 8.40 -6.08 -4.54
N LYS A 106 8.42 -6.82 -3.43
CA LYS A 106 8.91 -6.29 -2.15
C LYS A 106 10.41 -6.05 -2.22
N LEU A 107 10.93 -5.15 -1.41
CA LEU A 107 12.36 -4.84 -1.38
C LEU A 107 13.21 -6.12 -1.26
N SER A 108 12.87 -7.00 -0.32
CA SER A 108 13.56 -8.28 -0.14
C SER A 108 13.53 -9.19 -1.38
N ASP A 109 12.41 -9.20 -2.14
CA ASP A 109 12.31 -10.02 -3.36
C ASP A 109 13.24 -9.47 -4.46
N LEU A 110 13.43 -8.15 -4.49
CA LEU A 110 14.35 -7.48 -5.42
C LEU A 110 15.81 -7.73 -5.02
N VAL A 111 16.13 -7.56 -3.74
CA VAL A 111 17.48 -7.79 -3.20
C VAL A 111 17.92 -9.24 -3.48
N GLU A 112 17.06 -10.21 -3.22
CA GLU A 112 17.32 -11.61 -3.53
C GLU A 112 17.52 -11.82 -5.06
N ARG A 113 16.63 -11.27 -5.87
CA ARG A 113 16.63 -11.47 -7.34
C ARG A 113 17.83 -10.81 -8.02
N TYR A 114 18.17 -9.59 -7.65
CA TYR A 114 19.18 -8.79 -8.36
C TYR A 114 20.56 -8.79 -7.70
N LEU A 115 20.61 -9.03 -6.39
CA LEU A 115 21.84 -9.00 -5.61
C LEU A 115 22.24 -10.36 -5.03
N SER A 116 21.34 -11.36 -5.06
CA SER A 116 21.53 -12.69 -4.47
C SER A 116 21.80 -12.64 -2.95
N ILE A 117 21.14 -11.74 -2.26
CA ILE A 117 21.23 -11.52 -0.82
C ILE A 117 19.88 -11.82 -0.18
N GLU A 118 19.85 -12.58 0.91
CA GLU A 118 18.65 -12.79 1.71
C GLU A 118 18.56 -11.70 2.79
N MET A 119 17.45 -10.97 2.83
CA MET A 119 17.19 -9.93 3.83
C MET A 119 16.46 -10.49 5.05
N ASP A 120 16.87 -10.07 6.24
CA ASP A 120 16.10 -10.29 7.47
C ASP A 120 14.78 -9.48 7.41
N LYS A 121 13.67 -10.14 7.74
CA LYS A 121 12.30 -9.56 7.74
C LYS A 121 11.69 -9.50 9.15
N SER A 122 12.49 -9.80 10.17
CA SER A 122 12.00 -9.98 11.55
C SER A 122 11.31 -8.75 12.12
N GLU A 123 11.76 -7.55 11.74
CA GLU A 123 11.26 -6.28 12.27
C GLU A 123 10.25 -5.57 11.35
N GLN A 124 9.89 -6.12 10.19
CA GLN A 124 8.96 -5.50 9.23
C GLN A 124 7.59 -5.13 9.83
N LYS A 125 7.15 -5.84 10.87
CA LYS A 125 5.88 -5.63 11.58
C LYS A 125 6.09 -5.20 13.02
N SER A 126 7.26 -4.71 13.36
CA SER A 126 7.55 -4.28 14.72
C SER A 126 6.82 -2.98 15.06
N ASP A 127 6.63 -2.74 16.34
CA ASP A 127 6.06 -1.48 16.83
C ASP A 127 7.14 -0.39 16.78
N TRP A 128 6.99 0.55 15.86
CA TRP A 128 7.86 1.71 15.69
C TRP A 128 7.46 2.90 16.59
N ASN A 129 6.35 2.81 17.33
CA ASN A 129 5.90 3.90 18.21
C ASN A 129 6.58 3.90 19.61
N GLN A 130 7.61 3.09 19.80
CA GLN A 130 8.33 3.01 21.06
C GLN A 130 9.25 4.22 21.25
N LEU A 131 9.40 4.67 22.51
CA LEU A 131 10.31 5.77 22.85
C LEU A 131 11.77 5.42 22.52
N GLU A 132 12.18 4.20 22.83
CA GLU A 132 13.50 3.69 22.52
C GLU A 132 13.42 2.55 21.51
N LEU A 133 14.11 2.70 20.38
CA LEU A 133 14.19 1.66 19.37
C LEU A 133 15.24 0.63 19.76
N ARG A 134 14.93 -0.63 19.53
CA ARG A 134 15.85 -1.74 19.77
C ARG A 134 17.00 -1.73 18.75
N SER A 135 18.15 -2.27 19.13
CA SER A 135 19.28 -2.41 18.21
C SER A 135 18.93 -3.24 16.96
N SER A 136 18.04 -4.24 17.09
CA SER A 136 17.52 -5.03 15.96
C SER A 136 16.70 -4.18 14.97
N GLN A 137 15.85 -3.26 15.47
CA GLN A 137 15.10 -2.33 14.64
C GLN A 137 16.03 -1.37 13.89
N LEU A 138 17.05 -0.81 14.58
CA LEU A 138 18.02 0.08 13.94
C LEU A 138 18.86 -0.64 12.88
N ALA A 139 19.25 -1.89 13.14
CA ALA A 139 19.96 -2.71 12.17
C ALA A 139 19.08 -3.03 10.95
N TYR A 140 17.81 -3.39 11.17
CA TYR A 140 16.84 -3.63 10.12
C TYR A 140 16.66 -2.39 9.24
N ALA A 141 16.36 -1.22 9.83
CA ALA A 141 16.18 0.03 9.11
C ALA A 141 17.43 0.48 8.33
N SER A 142 18.64 0.19 8.86
CA SER A 142 19.89 0.44 8.13
C SER A 142 20.02 -0.45 6.90
N ASN A 143 19.60 -1.72 7.00
CA ASN A 143 19.68 -2.68 5.90
C ASN A 143 18.71 -2.31 4.76
N ASP A 144 17.54 -1.75 5.06
CA ASP A 144 16.55 -1.40 4.02
C ASP A 144 17.10 -0.33 3.06
N VAL A 145 17.90 0.63 3.52
CA VAL A 145 18.51 1.63 2.64
C VAL A 145 19.83 1.19 2.03
N GLU A 146 20.54 0.23 2.64
CA GLU A 146 21.85 -0.22 2.16
C GLU A 146 21.79 -0.78 0.74
N TYR A 147 20.71 -1.47 0.42
CA TYR A 147 20.56 -2.13 -0.87
C TYR A 147 19.93 -1.26 -1.96
N LEU A 148 19.43 -0.06 -1.64
CA LEU A 148 18.73 0.79 -2.61
C LEU A 148 19.65 1.24 -3.76
N ILE A 149 20.88 1.67 -3.46
CA ILE A 149 21.84 2.11 -4.48
C ILE A 149 22.32 0.93 -5.36
N PRO A 150 22.73 -0.22 -4.80
CA PRO A 150 23.02 -1.41 -5.62
C PRO A 150 21.85 -1.86 -6.49
N LEU A 151 20.62 -1.82 -6.00
CA LEU A 151 19.42 -2.12 -6.79
C LEU A 151 19.20 -1.11 -7.91
N TYR A 152 19.36 0.18 -7.62
CA TYR A 152 19.28 1.23 -8.62
C TYR A 152 20.24 0.97 -9.79
N ASP A 153 21.48 0.62 -9.51
CA ASP A 153 22.48 0.34 -10.54
C ASP A 153 22.04 -0.81 -11.46
N LYS A 154 21.53 -1.90 -10.87
CA LYS A 154 21.04 -3.05 -11.64
C LYS A 154 19.80 -2.70 -12.45
N LEU A 155 18.78 -2.14 -11.80
CA LEU A 155 17.49 -1.83 -12.42
C LEU A 155 17.64 -0.77 -13.54
N ARG A 156 18.46 0.25 -13.33
CA ARG A 156 18.76 1.27 -14.34
C ARG A 156 19.38 0.68 -15.60
N LEU A 157 20.30 -0.27 -15.45
CA LEU A 157 20.93 -0.97 -16.58
C LEU A 157 19.91 -1.84 -17.31
N GLU A 158 19.08 -2.60 -16.59
CA GLU A 158 18.02 -3.42 -17.17
C GLU A 158 16.98 -2.57 -17.93
N LEU A 159 16.51 -1.47 -17.35
CA LEU A 159 15.59 -0.53 -18.00
C LEU A 159 16.20 0.07 -19.29
N ARG A 160 17.52 0.33 -19.28
CA ARG A 160 18.24 0.81 -20.46
C ARG A 160 18.32 -0.26 -21.54
N HIS A 161 18.73 -1.48 -21.17
CA HIS A 161 18.86 -2.63 -22.05
C HIS A 161 17.53 -2.95 -22.74
N ASN A 162 16.44 -2.97 -21.98
CA ASN A 162 15.08 -3.24 -22.47
C ASN A 162 14.40 -2.02 -23.13
N LYS A 163 15.11 -0.89 -23.34
CA LYS A 163 14.61 0.34 -23.97
C LYS A 163 13.42 0.99 -23.23
N MET A 164 13.28 0.73 -21.93
CA MET A 164 12.14 1.18 -21.10
C MET A 164 12.39 2.52 -20.38
N ARG A 165 13.50 3.23 -20.63
CA ARG A 165 13.84 4.48 -19.93
C ARG A 165 12.75 5.57 -20.02
N LYS A 166 12.05 5.68 -21.15
CA LYS A 166 11.01 6.71 -21.33
C LYS A 166 9.78 6.39 -20.50
N VAL A 167 9.33 5.15 -20.52
CA VAL A 167 8.16 4.73 -19.71
C VAL A 167 8.50 4.76 -18.23
N ALA A 168 9.70 4.31 -17.85
CA ALA A 168 10.15 4.40 -16.46
C ALA A 168 10.17 5.85 -15.95
N LYS A 169 10.67 6.80 -16.76
CA LYS A 169 10.61 8.21 -16.41
C LYS A 169 9.17 8.69 -16.20
N LEU A 170 8.25 8.31 -17.08
CA LEU A 170 6.84 8.68 -16.96
C LEU A 170 6.23 8.13 -15.65
N GLU A 171 6.48 6.87 -15.33
CA GLU A 171 6.00 6.24 -14.09
C GLU A 171 6.58 6.95 -12.84
N PHE A 172 7.88 7.23 -12.84
CA PHE A 172 8.54 7.92 -11.73
C PHE A 172 8.05 9.37 -11.56
N ASP A 173 7.82 10.10 -12.65
CA ASP A 173 7.25 11.44 -12.61
C ASP A 173 5.78 11.41 -12.12
N THR A 174 5.04 10.37 -12.48
CA THR A 174 3.61 10.22 -12.12
C THR A 174 3.41 9.92 -10.63
N VAL A 175 4.39 9.30 -9.95
CA VAL A 175 4.25 8.92 -8.54
C VAL A 175 3.94 10.10 -7.63
N HIS A 176 4.46 11.29 -7.95
CA HIS A 176 4.17 12.54 -7.23
C HIS A 176 2.68 12.91 -7.31
N ALA A 177 2.11 12.86 -8.52
CA ALA A 177 0.70 13.16 -8.73
C ALA A 177 -0.20 12.15 -8.02
N VAL A 178 0.12 10.86 -8.12
CA VAL A 178 -0.64 9.79 -7.46
C VAL A 178 -0.60 9.94 -5.94
N ALA A 179 0.56 10.25 -5.35
CA ALA A 179 0.69 10.50 -3.91
C ALA A 179 -0.18 11.67 -3.46
N GLN A 180 -0.20 12.77 -4.21
CA GLN A 180 -1.04 13.93 -3.92
C GLN A 180 -2.53 13.63 -4.09
N MET A 181 -2.92 12.87 -5.12
CA MET A 181 -4.31 12.45 -5.33
C MET A 181 -4.80 11.57 -4.18
N GLU A 182 -3.98 10.61 -3.71
CA GLU A 182 -4.34 9.76 -2.58
C GLU A 182 -4.45 10.54 -1.26
N LEU A 183 -3.60 11.56 -1.05
CA LEU A 183 -3.72 12.46 0.10
C LEU A 183 -4.97 13.33 0.01
N ALA A 184 -5.24 13.94 -1.14
CA ALA A 184 -6.41 14.78 -1.31
C ALA A 184 -7.71 13.97 -1.12
N GLY A 185 -7.71 12.71 -1.53
CA GLY A 185 -8.89 11.86 -1.54
C GLY A 185 -9.97 12.42 -2.45
N PHE A 186 -11.20 12.01 -2.22
CA PHE A 186 -12.39 12.58 -2.86
C PHE A 186 -13.50 12.81 -1.84
N GLY A 187 -14.27 13.84 -2.06
CA GLY A 187 -15.36 14.22 -1.18
C GLY A 187 -16.49 13.18 -1.20
N LEU A 188 -17.00 12.83 -0.04
CA LEU A 188 -18.17 11.98 0.13
C LEU A 188 -19.31 12.82 0.72
N ASP A 189 -20.44 12.86 0.03
CA ASP A 189 -21.67 13.42 0.57
C ASP A 189 -22.24 12.47 1.63
N ARG A 190 -21.87 12.73 2.90
CA ARG A 190 -22.28 11.89 4.02
C ARG A 190 -23.80 11.84 4.19
N GLN A 191 -24.50 12.97 3.99
CA GLN A 191 -25.95 13.01 4.15
C GLN A 191 -26.65 12.10 3.13
N ARG A 192 -26.19 12.15 1.88
CA ARG A 192 -26.72 11.29 0.82
C ARG A 192 -26.36 9.83 1.03
N LEU A 193 -25.15 9.55 1.52
CA LEU A 193 -24.73 8.19 1.88
C LEU A 193 -25.60 7.63 2.99
N ASP A 194 -25.82 8.38 4.07
CA ASP A 194 -26.65 7.94 5.22
C ASP A 194 -28.09 7.69 4.79
N GLN A 195 -28.66 8.55 3.93
CA GLN A 195 -29.99 8.33 3.34
C GLN A 195 -30.05 7.04 2.55
N TYR A 196 -29.03 6.77 1.72
CA TYR A 196 -28.94 5.55 0.93
C TYR A 196 -28.78 4.31 1.79
N LEU A 197 -27.93 4.36 2.82
CA LEU A 197 -27.75 3.26 3.79
C LEU A 197 -29.05 2.95 4.52
N ASN A 198 -29.79 3.96 4.95
CA ASN A 198 -31.10 3.78 5.60
C ASN A 198 -32.12 3.12 4.64
N GLN A 199 -32.14 3.51 3.37
CA GLN A 199 -32.99 2.88 2.36
C GLN A 199 -32.63 1.42 2.12
N LEU A 200 -31.32 1.12 2.03
CA LEU A 200 -30.83 -0.26 1.90
C LEU A 200 -31.16 -1.11 3.11
N ALA A 201 -30.99 -0.57 4.32
CA ALA A 201 -31.34 -1.27 5.55
C ALA A 201 -32.84 -1.59 5.63
N ALA A 202 -33.69 -0.64 5.26
CA ALA A 202 -35.13 -0.85 5.21
C ALA A 202 -35.54 -1.90 4.13
N LYS A 203 -34.91 -1.84 2.93
CA LYS A 203 -35.11 -2.85 1.87
C LYS A 203 -34.67 -4.23 2.36
N HIS A 204 -33.49 -4.34 2.95
CA HIS A 204 -32.95 -5.61 3.47
C HIS A 204 -33.89 -6.20 4.54
N GLN A 205 -34.32 -5.42 5.51
CA GLN A 205 -35.22 -5.87 6.56
C GLN A 205 -36.57 -6.36 5.99
N LYS A 206 -37.10 -5.66 5.00
CA LYS A 206 -38.33 -6.07 4.33
C LYS A 206 -38.16 -7.42 3.62
N LEU A 207 -37.08 -7.57 2.80
CA LEU A 207 -36.80 -8.82 2.09
C LEU A 207 -36.55 -9.98 3.06
N GLU A 208 -35.78 -9.77 4.11
CA GLU A 208 -35.54 -10.78 5.14
C GLU A 208 -36.86 -11.22 5.81
N THR A 209 -37.73 -10.28 6.15
CA THR A 209 -39.06 -10.59 6.72
C THR A 209 -39.90 -11.42 5.72
N GLU A 210 -39.91 -11.05 4.44
CA GLU A 210 -40.64 -11.79 3.41
C GLU A 210 -40.08 -13.21 3.21
N ILE A 211 -38.76 -13.38 3.25
CA ILE A 211 -38.10 -14.70 3.17
C ILE A 211 -38.46 -15.54 4.38
N ILE A 212 -38.33 -15.00 5.62
CA ILE A 212 -38.64 -15.69 6.86
C ILE A 212 -40.12 -16.10 6.90
N ASN A 213 -41.02 -15.24 6.45
CA ASN A 213 -42.46 -15.57 6.39
C ASN A 213 -42.76 -16.75 5.46
N LYS A 214 -41.96 -16.94 4.41
CA LYS A 214 -42.13 -18.04 3.44
C LYS A 214 -41.37 -19.29 3.84
N LEU A 215 -40.17 -19.17 4.37
CA LEU A 215 -39.25 -20.27 4.62
C LEU A 215 -39.17 -20.67 6.11
N GLY A 216 -39.79 -19.88 7.01
CA GLY A 216 -39.64 -20.04 8.45
C GLY A 216 -38.40 -19.33 9.01
N PRO A 217 -38.22 -19.37 10.33
CA PRO A 217 -37.11 -18.67 11.01
C PRO A 217 -35.79 -19.37 10.71
N ILE A 218 -35.05 -18.83 9.77
CA ILE A 218 -33.75 -19.33 9.31
C ILE A 218 -32.73 -18.20 9.27
N ASN A 219 -31.46 -18.54 9.34
CA ASN A 219 -30.39 -17.61 8.96
C ASN A 219 -30.22 -17.67 7.43
N VAL A 220 -30.70 -16.64 6.73
CA VAL A 220 -30.64 -16.53 5.27
C VAL A 220 -29.19 -16.58 4.75
N ASN A 221 -28.22 -16.12 5.54
CA ASN A 221 -26.80 -16.16 5.22
C ASN A 221 -26.15 -17.55 5.44
N SER A 222 -26.90 -18.55 5.90
CA SER A 222 -26.43 -19.93 6.05
C SER A 222 -26.84 -20.77 4.83
N PRO A 223 -25.91 -21.14 3.93
CA PRO A 223 -26.22 -21.94 2.74
C PRO A 223 -26.96 -23.25 3.08
N LYS A 224 -26.58 -23.87 4.20
CA LYS A 224 -27.20 -25.12 4.67
C LYS A 224 -28.66 -24.91 5.07
N GLN A 225 -28.93 -23.92 5.96
CA GLN A 225 -30.30 -23.64 6.42
C GLN A 225 -31.19 -23.17 5.27
N LEU A 226 -30.65 -22.33 4.38
CA LEU A 226 -31.35 -21.84 3.22
C LEU A 226 -31.75 -22.99 2.26
N LYS A 227 -30.81 -23.89 1.96
CA LYS A 227 -31.10 -25.08 1.09
C LYS A 227 -32.15 -25.98 1.71
N GLU A 228 -32.05 -26.27 3.00
CA GLU A 228 -33.03 -27.10 3.71
C GLU A 228 -34.43 -26.46 3.75
N ALA A 229 -34.50 -25.14 3.92
CA ALA A 229 -35.76 -24.41 3.95
C ALA A 229 -36.42 -24.33 2.56
N LEU A 230 -35.65 -24.10 1.51
CA LEU A 230 -36.11 -24.11 0.13
C LEU A 230 -36.64 -25.50 -0.25
N PHE A 231 -35.94 -26.56 0.15
CA PHE A 231 -36.38 -27.94 -0.07
C PHE A 231 -37.74 -28.23 0.59
N LYS A 232 -37.96 -27.75 1.84
CA LYS A 232 -39.24 -27.91 2.57
C LYS A 232 -40.43 -27.29 1.86
N VAL A 233 -40.22 -26.22 1.08
CA VAL A 233 -41.28 -25.55 0.29
C VAL A 233 -41.32 -26.05 -1.15
N GLY A 234 -40.63 -27.15 -1.47
CA GLY A 234 -40.69 -27.82 -2.78
C GLY A 234 -39.71 -27.25 -3.80
N ILE A 235 -38.77 -26.39 -3.41
CA ILE A 235 -37.73 -25.85 -4.30
C ILE A 235 -36.45 -26.66 -4.10
N ILE A 236 -36.12 -27.46 -5.09
CA ILE A 236 -34.95 -28.35 -5.06
C ILE A 236 -33.81 -27.71 -5.85
N LEU A 237 -32.73 -27.35 -5.13
CA LEU A 237 -31.54 -26.72 -5.72
C LEU A 237 -30.29 -27.52 -5.41
N ASP A 238 -29.37 -27.59 -6.36
CA ASP A 238 -28.06 -28.24 -6.17
C ASP A 238 -27.14 -27.44 -5.24
N GLY A 239 -27.34 -26.10 -5.18
CA GLY A 239 -26.60 -25.18 -4.33
C GLY A 239 -27.38 -23.91 -4.07
N THR A 240 -26.78 -23.01 -3.26
CA THR A 240 -27.34 -21.67 -2.96
C THR A 240 -26.38 -20.57 -3.40
N ASN A 241 -25.44 -20.85 -4.28
CA ASN A 241 -24.63 -19.82 -4.92
C ASN A 241 -25.47 -19.03 -5.94
N ARG A 242 -24.98 -17.83 -6.27
CA ARG A 242 -25.72 -16.89 -7.13
C ARG A 242 -26.06 -17.48 -8.51
N GLU A 243 -25.20 -18.32 -9.06
CA GLU A 243 -25.41 -18.95 -10.39
C GLU A 243 -26.59 -19.91 -10.37
N VAL A 244 -26.67 -20.77 -9.36
CA VAL A 244 -27.78 -21.71 -9.17
C VAL A 244 -29.07 -20.96 -8.86
N LEU A 245 -29.05 -19.97 -7.97
CA LEU A 245 -30.23 -19.17 -7.64
C LEU A 245 -30.76 -18.42 -8.86
N ASN A 246 -29.91 -17.84 -9.70
CA ASN A 246 -30.32 -17.14 -10.92
C ASN A 246 -31.11 -18.04 -11.91
N GLN A 247 -30.85 -19.33 -11.93
CA GLN A 247 -31.61 -20.29 -12.79
C GLN A 247 -33.07 -20.43 -12.34
N HIS A 248 -33.42 -19.98 -11.14
CA HIS A 248 -34.73 -20.05 -10.53
C HIS A 248 -35.25 -18.69 -10.08
N ALA A 249 -34.76 -17.62 -10.70
CA ALA A 249 -35.08 -16.23 -10.33
C ALA A 249 -36.57 -15.86 -10.57
N GLU A 250 -37.30 -16.66 -11.36
CA GLU A 250 -38.75 -16.51 -11.56
C GLU A 250 -39.59 -16.87 -10.30
N LEU A 251 -38.98 -17.61 -9.35
CA LEU A 251 -39.64 -17.94 -8.08
C LEU A 251 -39.53 -16.75 -7.12
N PRO A 252 -40.67 -16.20 -6.61
CA PRO A 252 -40.62 -14.96 -5.81
C PRO A 252 -39.70 -14.99 -4.58
N VAL A 253 -39.58 -16.15 -3.91
CA VAL A 253 -38.71 -16.29 -2.76
C VAL A 253 -37.22 -16.33 -3.18
N VAL A 254 -36.89 -16.93 -4.33
CA VAL A 254 -35.54 -16.95 -4.87
C VAL A 254 -35.14 -15.56 -5.35
N PHE A 255 -36.06 -14.85 -5.99
CA PHE A 255 -35.85 -13.45 -6.37
C PHE A 255 -35.49 -12.59 -5.16
N ASN A 256 -36.26 -12.70 -4.06
CA ASN A 256 -35.99 -11.96 -2.83
C ASN A 256 -34.63 -12.30 -2.19
N ILE A 257 -34.12 -13.52 -2.39
CA ILE A 257 -32.80 -13.94 -1.89
C ILE A 257 -31.68 -13.34 -2.75
N LEU A 258 -31.94 -13.12 -4.03
CA LEU A 258 -30.98 -12.57 -4.99
C LEU A 258 -30.83 -11.05 -4.90
N GLU A 259 -31.87 -10.35 -4.46
CA GLU A 259 -31.94 -8.88 -4.26
C GLU A 259 -31.19 -8.38 -3.03
#